data_963ce8c57ba2a813598b7911d05d0ced
#
_entry.id   963ce8c57ba2a813598b7911d05d0ced
#
_cell.length_a   1.000
_cell.length_b   1.000
_cell.length_c   1.000
_cell.angle_alpha   90.00
_cell.angle_beta   90.00
_cell.angle_gamma   90.00
#
_symmetry.space_group_name_H-M   'P 1'
#
loop_
_entity.id
_entity.type
_entity.pdbx_description
1 polymer ?
#
loop_
_entity_poly.entity_id
_entity_poly.type
_entity_poly.pdbx_seq_one_letter_code
_entity_poly.pdbx_strand_id
1 'polypeptide(L)' 'MSKMTLLLKELDCPHCAEKIEKRVGELSGVKSSNLDFINKKLTVDFDGDKNALFTQIENVVHKLEPDV' A
#
# COMPACT_ATOMS: atom_id res chain seq x y z
N MET A 1 2.72 4.15 -17.21
CA MET A 1 2.58 4.31 -15.75
C MET A 1 1.16 4.00 -15.33
N SER A 2 1.02 3.22 -14.31
CA SER A 2 -0.29 2.80 -13.82
C SER A 2 -0.47 3.24 -12.38
N LYS A 3 -1.72 3.35 -11.98
CA LYS A 3 -2.05 3.77 -10.63
C LYS A 3 -3.06 2.80 -10.03
N MET A 4 -2.88 2.46 -8.77
CA MET A 4 -3.75 1.54 -8.08
C MET A 4 -4.16 2.15 -6.74
N THR A 5 -5.44 2.00 -6.38
CA THR A 5 -5.95 2.48 -5.11
C THR A 5 -6.51 1.31 -4.31
N LEU A 6 -6.07 1.21 -3.06
CA LEU A 6 -6.48 0.16 -2.16
C LEU A 6 -7.16 0.77 -0.94
N LEU A 7 -8.23 0.13 -0.47
CA LEU A 7 -8.92 0.57 0.73
C LEU A 7 -8.44 -0.25 1.93
N LEU A 8 -8.00 0.46 2.98
CA LEU A 8 -7.52 -0.16 4.20
C LEU A 8 -8.46 0.19 5.36
N LYS A 9 -9.66 -0.34 5.29
CA LYS A 9 -10.76 0.04 6.17
C LYS A 9 -10.48 -0.14 7.66
N GLU A 10 -9.68 -1.12 8.01
CA GLU A 10 -9.39 -1.42 9.41
C GLU A 10 -8.12 -0.78 9.93
N LEU A 11 -7.55 0.11 9.15
CA LEU A 11 -6.32 0.81 9.52
C LEU A 11 -6.66 1.97 10.46
N ASP A 12 -6.37 1.82 11.74
CA ASP A 12 -6.66 2.83 12.74
C ASP A 12 -5.45 3.54 13.31
N CYS A 13 -4.26 3.07 13.00
CA CYS A 13 -3.04 3.61 13.58
C CYS A 13 -2.25 4.42 12.56
N PRO A 14 -2.02 5.72 12.81
CA PRO A 14 -1.23 6.54 11.88
C PRO A 14 0.19 6.03 11.70
N HIS A 15 0.76 5.49 12.76
CA HIS A 15 2.11 4.94 12.71
C HIS A 15 2.18 3.73 11.79
N CYS A 16 1.17 2.88 11.86
CA CYS A 16 1.08 1.72 10.97
C CYS A 16 0.87 2.15 9.53
N ALA A 17 0.08 3.20 9.33
CA ALA A 17 -0.14 3.76 8.00
C ALA A 17 1.18 4.21 7.38
N GLU A 18 2.01 4.91 8.14
CA GLU A 18 3.32 5.35 7.67
C GLU A 18 4.20 4.17 7.29
N LYS A 19 4.19 3.13 8.10
CA LYS A 19 4.98 1.94 7.82
C LYS A 19 4.55 1.26 6.53
N ILE A 20 3.25 1.14 6.33
CA ILE A 20 2.71 0.53 5.12
C ILE A 20 3.10 1.35 3.90
N GLU A 21 2.92 2.66 3.95
CA GLU A 21 3.28 3.55 2.86
C GLU A 21 4.76 3.41 2.51
N LYS A 22 5.61 3.43 3.51
CA LYS A 22 7.05 3.32 3.30
C LYS A 22 7.43 1.98 2.69
N ARG A 23 6.88 0.90 3.20
CA ARG A 23 7.21 -0.44 2.71
C ARG A 23 6.73 -0.63 1.27
N VAL A 24 5.52 -0.16 0.98
CA VAL A 24 5.00 -0.25 -0.38
C VAL A 24 5.86 0.55 -1.33
N GLY A 25 6.31 1.73 -0.91
CA GLY A 25 7.16 2.57 -1.74
C GLY A 25 8.52 1.95 -2.05
N GLU A 26 8.97 0.99 -1.22
CA GLU A 26 10.24 0.30 -1.43
C GLU A 26 10.13 -0.91 -2.36
N LEU A 27 8.91 -1.29 -2.74
CA LEU A 27 8.73 -2.45 -3.61
C LEU A 27 9.23 -2.18 -5.02
N SER A 28 9.76 -3.23 -5.63
CA SER A 28 10.25 -3.15 -7.00
C SER A 28 9.09 -2.83 -7.95
N GLY A 29 9.30 -1.86 -8.82
CA GLY A 29 8.27 -1.43 -9.77
C GLY A 29 7.38 -0.32 -9.28
N VAL A 30 7.42 0.00 -7.99
CA VAL A 30 6.65 1.12 -7.45
C VAL A 30 7.43 2.41 -7.61
N LYS A 31 6.80 3.40 -8.24
CA LYS A 31 7.42 4.71 -8.42
C LYS A 31 7.12 5.65 -7.27
N SER A 32 5.91 5.59 -6.76
CA SER A 32 5.53 6.37 -5.60
C SER A 32 4.35 5.73 -4.90
N SER A 33 4.20 6.04 -3.62
CA SER A 33 3.06 5.58 -2.85
C SER A 33 2.56 6.75 -2.01
N ASN A 34 1.25 6.82 -1.85
CA ASN A 34 0.63 7.86 -1.05
C ASN A 34 -0.52 7.24 -0.27
N LEU A 35 -0.50 7.41 1.04
CA LEU A 35 -1.53 6.85 1.90
C LEU A 35 -2.34 7.97 2.51
N ASP A 36 -3.66 7.95 2.27
CA ASP A 36 -4.58 8.89 2.88
C ASP A 36 -5.19 8.22 4.10
N PHE A 37 -4.70 8.58 5.27
CA PHE A 37 -5.14 7.97 6.51
C PHE A 37 -6.60 8.32 6.83
N ILE A 38 -7.02 9.51 6.49
CA ILE A 38 -8.39 9.96 6.77
C ILE A 38 -9.40 9.13 5.99
N ASN A 39 -9.15 8.93 4.71
CA ASN A 39 -10.02 8.13 3.84
C ASN A 39 -9.62 6.67 3.83
N LYS A 40 -8.50 6.33 4.46
CA LYS A 40 -7.96 4.96 4.52
C LYS A 40 -7.76 4.36 3.13
N LYS A 41 -7.15 5.17 2.27
CA LYS A 41 -6.86 4.78 0.90
C LYS A 41 -5.37 4.81 0.65
N LEU A 42 -4.86 3.76 0.03
CA LEU A 42 -3.48 3.70 -0.40
C LEU A 42 -3.44 3.80 -1.91
N THR A 43 -2.80 4.84 -2.43
CA THR A 43 -2.63 5.04 -3.86
C THR A 43 -1.19 4.76 -4.23
N VAL A 44 -0.99 3.91 -5.22
CA VAL A 44 0.34 3.48 -5.65
C VAL A 44 0.51 3.74 -7.14
N ASP A 45 1.56 4.48 -7.48
CA ASP A 45 2.00 4.63 -8.87
C ASP A 45 3.06 3.59 -9.14
N PHE A 46 2.86 2.78 -10.17
CA PHE A 46 3.75 1.68 -10.45
C PHE A 46 3.93 1.46 -11.94
N ASP A 47 4.93 0.64 -12.28
CA ASP A 47 5.22 0.26 -13.64
C ASP A 47 5.36 -1.25 -13.66
N GLY A 48 4.65 -1.92 -14.58
CA GLY A 48 4.71 -3.36 -14.72
C GLY A 48 3.39 -4.05 -14.42
N ASP A 49 3.48 -5.29 -13.92
CA ASP A 49 2.30 -6.12 -13.71
C ASP A 49 1.53 -5.73 -12.46
N LYS A 50 0.31 -5.27 -12.67
CA LYS A 50 -0.58 -4.85 -11.59
C LYS A 50 -0.89 -6.00 -10.62
N ASN A 51 -1.18 -7.19 -11.14
CA ASN A 51 -1.56 -8.32 -10.30
C ASN A 51 -0.42 -8.78 -9.40
N ALA A 52 0.78 -8.84 -9.95
CA ALA A 52 1.95 -9.22 -9.16
C ALA A 52 2.21 -8.20 -8.06
N LEU A 53 2.09 -6.93 -8.39
CA LEU A 53 2.30 -5.87 -7.41
C LEU A 53 1.23 -5.89 -6.34
N PHE A 54 -0.02 -6.11 -6.72
CA PHE A 54 -1.12 -6.18 -5.76
C PHE A 54 -0.88 -7.26 -4.73
N THR A 55 -0.42 -8.44 -5.16
CA THR A 55 -0.08 -9.54 -4.26
C THR A 55 1.02 -9.13 -3.29
N GLN A 56 2.05 -8.45 -3.80
CA GLN A 56 3.14 -7.99 -2.95
C GLN A 56 2.66 -6.98 -1.91
N ILE A 57 1.80 -6.06 -2.31
CA ILE A 57 1.25 -5.06 -1.40
C ILE A 57 0.40 -5.73 -0.33
N GLU A 58 -0.44 -6.69 -0.70
CA GLU A 58 -1.24 -7.45 0.25
C GLU A 58 -0.36 -8.14 1.29
N ASN A 59 0.71 -8.78 0.83
CA ASN A 59 1.63 -9.45 1.74
C ASN A 59 2.27 -8.49 2.72
N VAL A 60 2.66 -7.30 2.24
CA VAL A 60 3.25 -6.29 3.11
C VAL A 60 2.24 -5.82 4.15
N VAL A 61 1.02 -5.53 3.72
CA VAL A 61 -0.02 -5.06 4.63
C VAL A 61 -0.34 -6.11 5.69
N HIS A 62 -0.52 -7.36 5.29
CA HIS A 62 -0.82 -8.43 6.24
C HIS A 62 0.34 -8.70 7.19
N LYS A 63 1.55 -8.51 6.74
CA LYS A 63 2.72 -8.72 7.57
C LYS A 63 2.86 -7.65 8.65
N LEU A 64 2.56 -6.41 8.29
CA LEU A 64 2.65 -5.28 9.22
C LEU A 64 1.39 -5.12 10.06
N GLU A 65 0.24 -5.43 9.48
CA GLU A 65 -1.05 -5.30 10.13
C GLU A 65 -1.92 -6.51 9.80
N PRO A 66 -1.80 -7.59 10.56
CA PRO A 66 -2.54 -8.82 10.27
C PRO A 66 -4.05 -8.67 10.31
N ASP A 67 -4.56 -7.66 11.00
CA ASP A 67 -5.99 -7.42 11.16
C ASP A 67 -6.62 -6.62 10.02
N VAL A 68 -5.83 -6.14 9.08
CA VAL A 68 -6.33 -5.35 7.97
C VAL A 68 -6.72 -6.21 6.78
#